data_ab889553289c7a10c53994830dab6d38
#
_entry.id   ab889553289c7a10c53994830dab6d38
#
_cell.length_a   1.000
_cell.length_b   1.000
_cell.length_c   1.000
_cell.angle_alpha   90.00
_cell.angle_beta   90.00
_cell.angle_gamma   90.00
#
_symmetry.space_group_name_H-M   'P 1'
#
loop_
_entity.id
_entity.type
_entity.pdbx_description
1 polymer ?
#
loop_
_entity_poly.entity_id
_entity_poly.type
_entity_poly.pdbx_seq_one_letter_code
_entity_poly.pdbx_strand_id
1 'polypeptide(L)'
;MHETLPLLPLIDNGQRMTKKLPTIKEIAKRLNVSVSTVSRALHDHPSIGLRTRMQVQQVAKEINYEPNQAAIFFKQGKTFTLGVILPNLQEQFFSIAINGIEKKAIENNYNVLISQSHDDPKREKQIVETMRRNRVDGIIVSVSKSSGDYKHFEELEQFNIPVVFFDRAPEMPGAISVTCSLKNSTVAMVDLFVKKGIKRIGFINGPGATSLTQERAEGYKEGLLKNKLKEEKELMVQTDLTAAGTEKAIGKLLALKKLPAAVIAFNDYVALDAIRYARKEGLQINKDIFFGSYANLPIIHYLNDPPIVSVEQFPFEQAEKATDILLQLINRKENTSLPQKIVLEGELVLQED
;
A
#
# COMPACT_ATOMS: atom_id res chain seq x y z
N MET A 1 51.81 -3.06 22.21
CA MET A 1 51.01 -2.85 23.46
C MET A 1 49.57 -3.02 23.08
N HIS A 2 48.98 -4.17 23.41
CA HIS A 2 47.56 -4.45 23.18
C HIS A 2 46.84 -4.14 24.50
N GLU A 3 46.09 -3.04 24.51
CA GLU A 3 45.18 -2.74 25.60
C GLU A 3 43.94 -3.66 25.49
N THR A 4 43.80 -4.56 26.46
CA THR A 4 42.62 -5.39 26.66
C THR A 4 41.52 -4.55 27.29
N LEU A 5 40.41 -4.35 26.57
CA LEU A 5 39.18 -3.79 27.14
C LEU A 5 38.66 -4.67 28.30
N PRO A 6 38.22 -4.07 29.40
CA PRO A 6 37.68 -4.82 30.53
C PRO A 6 36.32 -5.43 30.17
N LEU A 7 36.17 -6.73 30.44
CA LEU A 7 34.93 -7.46 30.35
C LEU A 7 33.89 -6.86 31.32
N LEU A 8 32.76 -6.45 30.79
CA LEU A 8 31.58 -6.08 31.56
C LEU A 8 31.16 -7.26 32.45
N PRO A 9 30.80 -7.04 33.73
CA PRO A 9 30.39 -8.11 34.63
C PRO A 9 29.11 -8.79 34.11
N LEU A 10 29.12 -10.12 34.12
CA LEU A 10 27.98 -10.98 33.85
C LEU A 10 26.81 -10.58 34.76
N ILE A 11 25.71 -10.18 34.17
CA ILE A 11 24.46 -9.89 34.89
C ILE A 11 24.00 -11.20 35.53
N ASP A 12 23.99 -11.21 36.84
CA ASP A 12 23.49 -12.26 37.69
C ASP A 12 22.03 -12.62 37.28
N ASN A 13 21.79 -13.90 37.02
CA ASN A 13 20.48 -14.48 36.69
C ASN A 13 19.57 -14.57 37.94
N GLY A 14 19.48 -13.46 38.70
CA GLY A 14 18.54 -13.29 39.79
C GLY A 14 17.13 -12.96 39.27
N GLN A 15 16.24 -13.94 39.31
CA GLN A 15 14.77 -13.86 39.35
C GLN A 15 14.19 -12.53 38.78
N ARG A 16 13.77 -12.51 37.52
CA ARG A 16 12.79 -11.53 37.02
C ARG A 16 11.53 -11.67 37.89
N MET A 17 11.45 -10.93 38.98
CA MET A 17 10.19 -10.68 39.66
C MET A 17 9.31 -9.97 38.62
N THR A 18 8.36 -10.69 38.06
CA THR A 18 7.29 -10.12 37.22
C THR A 18 6.52 -9.17 38.12
N LYS A 19 6.91 -7.87 38.04
CA LYS A 19 6.21 -6.81 38.76
C LYS A 19 4.78 -6.84 38.27
N LYS A 20 3.84 -7.27 39.07
CA LYS A 20 2.44 -7.39 38.75
C LYS A 20 1.96 -5.99 38.38
N LEU A 21 1.54 -5.80 37.11
CA LEU A 21 1.05 -4.49 36.64
C LEU A 21 -0.13 -4.05 37.50
N PRO A 22 -0.19 -2.76 37.89
CA PRO A 22 -1.32 -2.23 38.64
C PRO A 22 -2.63 -2.47 37.89
N THR A 23 -3.70 -2.71 38.63
CA THR A 23 -5.01 -3.00 38.05
C THR A 23 -6.05 -1.99 38.50
N ILE A 24 -7.10 -1.81 37.70
CA ILE A 24 -8.24 -0.98 38.07
C ILE A 24 -8.90 -1.41 39.39
N LYS A 25 -8.81 -2.72 39.72
CA LYS A 25 -9.30 -3.29 40.99
C LYS A 25 -8.50 -2.76 42.19
N GLU A 26 -7.22 -2.50 42.00
CA GLU A 26 -6.35 -1.96 43.08
C GLU A 26 -6.74 -0.50 43.40
N ILE A 27 -6.99 0.33 42.39
CA ILE A 27 -7.51 1.69 42.56
C ILE A 27 -8.83 1.66 43.29
N ALA A 28 -9.76 0.80 42.84
CA ALA A 28 -11.07 0.64 43.47
C ALA A 28 -10.96 0.26 44.96
N LYS A 29 -10.04 -0.67 45.32
CA LYS A 29 -9.77 -1.10 46.68
C LYS A 29 -9.18 0.06 47.52
N ARG A 30 -8.18 0.82 47.01
CA ARG A 30 -7.53 1.91 47.71
C ARG A 30 -8.51 3.05 48.05
N LEU A 31 -9.45 3.33 47.15
CA LEU A 31 -10.44 4.43 47.32
C LEU A 31 -11.77 3.97 47.89
N ASN A 32 -11.93 2.66 48.15
CA ASN A 32 -13.19 2.07 48.61
C ASN A 32 -14.39 2.42 47.75
N VAL A 33 -14.21 2.32 46.42
CA VAL A 33 -15.25 2.54 45.40
C VAL A 33 -15.39 1.36 44.49
N SER A 34 -16.46 1.30 43.70
CA SER A 34 -16.62 0.21 42.72
C SER A 34 -15.67 0.36 41.51
N VAL A 35 -15.33 -0.76 40.87
CA VAL A 35 -14.53 -0.76 39.64
C VAL A 35 -15.20 0.08 38.55
N SER A 36 -16.53 0.08 38.48
CA SER A 36 -17.31 0.89 37.54
C SER A 36 -17.17 2.39 37.81
N THR A 37 -17.11 2.78 39.11
CA THR A 37 -16.86 4.17 39.51
C THR A 37 -15.47 4.61 39.07
N VAL A 38 -14.44 3.78 39.29
CA VAL A 38 -13.07 4.06 38.85
C VAL A 38 -13.00 4.20 37.33
N SER A 39 -13.58 3.25 36.59
CA SER A 39 -13.63 3.29 35.14
C SER A 39 -14.27 4.58 34.60
N ARG A 40 -15.42 4.98 35.17
CA ARG A 40 -16.09 6.21 34.75
C ARG A 40 -15.28 7.48 35.14
N ALA A 41 -14.62 7.46 36.28
CA ALA A 41 -13.78 8.57 36.75
C ALA A 41 -12.55 8.79 35.86
N LEU A 42 -11.91 7.69 35.41
CA LEU A 42 -10.78 7.74 34.48
C LEU A 42 -11.14 8.25 33.07
N HIS A 43 -12.42 8.12 32.67
CA HIS A 43 -12.95 8.63 31.40
C HIS A 43 -13.74 9.93 31.55
N ASP A 44 -13.56 10.68 32.65
CA ASP A 44 -14.21 11.98 32.94
C ASP A 44 -15.75 11.96 32.79
N HIS A 45 -16.38 10.81 33.06
CA HIS A 45 -17.82 10.65 32.88
C HIS A 45 -18.60 11.62 33.79
N PRO A 46 -19.61 12.35 33.27
CA PRO A 46 -20.31 13.41 34.04
C PRO A 46 -21.04 12.93 35.29
N SER A 47 -21.37 11.63 35.37
CA SER A 47 -22.03 11.07 36.57
C SER A 47 -21.10 10.96 37.79
N ILE A 48 -19.79 11.21 37.64
CA ILE A 48 -18.82 11.14 38.74
C ILE A 48 -18.40 12.55 39.15
N GLY A 49 -18.57 12.85 40.43
CA GLY A 49 -18.23 14.18 40.97
C GLY A 49 -16.72 14.48 40.85
N LEU A 50 -16.38 15.77 40.68
CA LEU A 50 -15.02 16.24 40.43
C LEU A 50 -14.01 15.72 41.47
N ARG A 51 -14.37 15.74 42.77
CA ARG A 51 -13.51 15.24 43.85
C ARG A 51 -13.12 13.79 43.64
N THR A 52 -14.07 12.93 43.34
CA THR A 52 -13.81 11.50 43.12
C THR A 52 -12.96 11.29 41.86
N ARG A 53 -13.20 12.06 40.78
CA ARG A 53 -12.36 12.00 39.56
C ARG A 53 -10.91 12.33 39.87
N MET A 54 -10.66 13.44 40.58
CA MET A 54 -9.29 13.84 40.96
C MET A 54 -8.61 12.80 41.83
N GLN A 55 -9.29 12.23 42.82
CA GLN A 55 -8.74 11.18 43.67
C GLN A 55 -8.34 9.91 42.86
N VAL A 56 -9.21 9.48 41.95
CA VAL A 56 -8.94 8.32 41.09
C VAL A 56 -7.77 8.59 40.17
N GLN A 57 -7.71 9.76 39.53
CA GLN A 57 -6.61 10.14 38.63
C GLN A 57 -5.27 10.23 39.37
N GLN A 58 -5.30 10.76 40.59
CA GLN A 58 -4.10 10.85 41.44
C GLN A 58 -3.58 9.45 41.83
N VAL A 59 -4.44 8.57 42.35
CA VAL A 59 -4.05 7.22 42.71
C VAL A 59 -3.54 6.44 41.46
N ALA A 60 -4.20 6.60 40.32
CA ALA A 60 -3.76 5.99 39.06
C ALA A 60 -2.32 6.43 38.69
N LYS A 61 -2.02 7.72 38.84
CA LYS A 61 -0.68 8.29 38.59
C LYS A 61 0.35 7.77 39.62
N GLU A 62 0.00 7.70 40.89
CA GLU A 62 0.89 7.22 41.96
C GLU A 62 1.32 5.77 41.79
N ILE A 63 0.42 4.92 41.27
CA ILE A 63 0.74 3.49 41.03
C ILE A 63 1.19 3.21 39.61
N ASN A 64 1.34 4.24 38.75
CA ASN A 64 1.60 4.10 37.30
C ASN A 64 0.60 3.14 36.64
N TYR A 65 -0.70 3.33 36.95
CA TYR A 65 -1.74 2.54 36.32
C TYR A 65 -1.99 3.02 34.89
N GLU A 66 -1.85 2.11 33.95
CA GLU A 66 -2.30 2.31 32.57
C GLU A 66 -3.55 1.47 32.32
N PRO A 67 -4.58 2.07 31.68
CA PRO A 67 -5.78 1.33 31.30
C PRO A 67 -5.41 0.14 30.40
N ASN A 68 -5.90 -1.04 30.73
CA ASN A 68 -5.73 -2.19 29.84
C ASN A 68 -6.60 -1.99 28.59
N GLN A 69 -5.97 -1.52 27.52
CA GLN A 69 -6.63 -1.25 26.25
C GLN A 69 -7.34 -2.49 25.71
N ALA A 70 -6.74 -3.69 25.85
CA ALA A 70 -7.39 -4.92 25.42
C ALA A 70 -8.73 -5.17 26.14
N ALA A 71 -8.81 -4.84 27.44
CA ALA A 71 -10.07 -4.98 28.19
C ALA A 71 -11.12 -3.93 27.77
N ILE A 72 -10.68 -2.71 27.41
CA ILE A 72 -11.54 -1.65 26.90
C ILE A 72 -12.07 -2.04 25.54
N PHE A 73 -11.19 -2.46 24.63
CA PHE A 73 -11.52 -2.91 23.27
C PHE A 73 -12.47 -4.10 23.28
N PHE A 74 -12.22 -5.08 24.15
CA PHE A 74 -13.13 -6.23 24.33
C PHE A 74 -14.54 -5.77 24.72
N LYS A 75 -14.68 -4.78 25.61
CA LYS A 75 -15.98 -4.25 26.02
C LYS A 75 -16.67 -3.47 24.88
N GLN A 76 -15.91 -2.84 23.98
CA GLN A 76 -16.42 -2.09 22.84
C GLN A 76 -16.67 -3.00 21.62
N GLY A 77 -16.22 -4.25 21.64
CA GLY A 77 -16.29 -5.18 20.51
C GLY A 77 -15.39 -4.78 19.35
N LYS A 78 -14.41 -3.89 19.58
CA LYS A 78 -13.44 -3.39 18.58
C LYS A 78 -12.02 -3.49 19.09
N THR A 79 -11.06 -3.61 18.19
CA THR A 79 -9.62 -3.62 18.52
C THR A 79 -8.92 -2.33 18.14
N PHE A 80 -9.61 -1.45 17.42
CA PHE A 80 -9.05 -0.22 16.83
C PHE A 80 -7.77 -0.49 16.04
N THR A 81 -7.80 -1.58 15.28
CA THR A 81 -6.68 -2.00 14.43
C THR A 81 -7.19 -2.30 13.03
N LEU A 82 -6.60 -1.64 12.03
CA LEU A 82 -6.81 -1.93 10.62
C LEU A 82 -5.71 -2.85 10.12
N GLY A 83 -6.07 -3.92 9.41
CA GLY A 83 -5.13 -4.78 8.68
C GLY A 83 -4.81 -4.16 7.33
N VAL A 84 -3.54 -4.19 6.93
CA VAL A 84 -3.09 -3.76 5.60
C VAL A 84 -2.26 -4.86 4.98
N ILE A 85 -2.68 -5.33 3.79
CA ILE A 85 -1.99 -6.38 3.05
C ILE A 85 -1.48 -5.80 1.73
N LEU A 86 -0.17 -5.84 1.54
CA LEU A 86 0.51 -5.27 0.38
C LEU A 86 1.38 -6.31 -0.30
N PRO A 87 1.60 -6.21 -1.62
CA PRO A 87 2.49 -7.12 -2.32
C PRO A 87 3.95 -6.98 -1.87
N ASN A 88 4.47 -5.75 -1.85
CA ASN A 88 5.89 -5.50 -1.59
C ASN A 88 6.11 -4.08 -1.02
N LEU A 89 6.74 -3.96 0.15
CA LEU A 89 7.07 -2.68 0.77
C LEU A 89 8.31 -2.00 0.17
N GLN A 90 9.08 -2.68 -0.65
CA GLN A 90 10.23 -2.08 -1.34
C GLN A 90 9.79 -1.18 -2.49
N GLU A 91 8.59 -1.37 -3.03
CA GLU A 91 8.03 -0.48 -4.04
C GLU A 91 7.54 0.82 -3.38
N GLN A 92 8.13 1.94 -3.77
CA GLN A 92 7.83 3.26 -3.18
C GLN A 92 6.35 3.65 -3.32
N PHE A 93 5.66 3.16 -4.34
CA PHE A 93 4.21 3.29 -4.51
C PHE A 93 3.45 2.86 -3.23
N PHE A 94 3.78 1.69 -2.68
CA PHE A 94 3.10 1.19 -1.48
C PHE A 94 3.53 1.94 -0.21
N SER A 95 4.75 2.43 -0.11
CA SER A 95 5.15 3.26 1.04
C SER A 95 4.42 4.60 1.06
N ILE A 96 4.15 5.19 -0.11
CA ILE A 96 3.32 6.40 -0.24
C ILE A 96 1.86 6.10 0.13
N ALA A 97 1.32 4.96 -0.32
CA ALA A 97 -0.03 4.52 0.04
C ALA A 97 -0.18 4.30 1.56
N ILE A 98 0.82 3.71 2.23
CA ILE A 98 0.81 3.53 3.68
C ILE A 98 0.65 4.87 4.40
N ASN A 99 1.34 5.92 3.96
CA ASN A 99 1.21 7.25 4.57
C ASN A 99 -0.25 7.76 4.51
N GLY A 100 -0.96 7.49 3.40
CA GLY A 100 -2.39 7.83 3.26
C GLY A 100 -3.27 7.02 4.23
N ILE A 101 -3.00 5.71 4.37
CA ILE A 101 -3.72 4.84 5.31
C ILE A 101 -3.47 5.29 6.75
N GLU A 102 -2.20 5.49 7.14
CA GLU A 102 -1.84 5.87 8.50
C GLU A 102 -2.44 7.21 8.90
N LYS A 103 -2.42 8.21 8.01
CA LYS A 103 -3.05 9.51 8.26
C LYS A 103 -4.51 9.35 8.66
N LYS A 104 -5.29 8.60 7.87
CA LYS A 104 -6.72 8.37 8.13
C LYS A 104 -6.96 7.50 9.36
N ALA A 105 -6.11 6.50 9.59
CA ALA A 105 -6.19 5.64 10.76
C ALA A 105 -5.98 6.47 12.05
N ILE A 106 -4.93 7.29 12.11
CA ILE A 106 -4.62 8.14 13.27
C ILE A 106 -5.73 9.15 13.54
N GLU A 107 -6.25 9.82 12.51
CA GLU A 107 -7.39 10.76 12.63
C GLU A 107 -8.62 10.10 13.29
N ASN A 108 -8.75 8.78 13.20
CA ASN A 108 -9.87 7.99 13.73
C ASN A 108 -9.48 7.10 14.93
N ASN A 109 -8.31 7.31 15.53
CA ASN A 109 -7.78 6.53 16.67
C ASN A 109 -7.59 5.04 16.36
N TYR A 110 -7.24 4.69 15.13
CA TYR A 110 -6.89 3.34 14.73
C TYR A 110 -5.37 3.16 14.62
N ASN A 111 -4.90 1.95 14.93
CA ASN A 111 -3.56 1.49 14.61
C ASN A 111 -3.57 0.72 13.29
N VAL A 112 -2.42 0.61 12.65
CA VAL A 112 -2.26 -0.12 11.38
C VAL A 112 -1.36 -1.33 11.58
N LEU A 113 -1.83 -2.52 11.20
CA LEU A 113 -1.07 -3.76 11.16
C LEU A 113 -0.72 -4.11 9.71
N ILE A 114 0.53 -3.88 9.30
CA ILE A 114 0.98 -4.07 7.92
C ILE A 114 1.59 -5.45 7.74
N SER A 115 1.25 -6.12 6.63
CA SER A 115 1.84 -7.40 6.22
C SER A 115 2.09 -7.44 4.72
N GLN A 116 3.12 -8.20 4.29
CA GLN A 116 3.48 -8.36 2.89
C GLN A 116 3.18 -9.77 2.38
N SER A 117 2.47 -9.86 1.26
CA SER A 117 2.21 -11.14 0.58
C SER A 117 3.38 -11.60 -0.29
N HIS A 118 4.28 -10.71 -0.71
CA HIS A 118 5.33 -10.94 -1.72
C HIS A 118 4.77 -11.49 -3.03
N ASP A 119 3.58 -11.03 -3.42
CA ASP A 119 2.85 -11.53 -4.60
C ASP A 119 2.59 -13.07 -4.57
N ASP A 120 2.64 -13.70 -3.39
CA ASP A 120 2.32 -15.12 -3.18
C ASP A 120 0.89 -15.29 -2.65
N PRO A 121 -0.05 -15.89 -3.44
CA PRO A 121 -1.43 -16.09 -3.01
C PRO A 121 -1.57 -17.00 -1.78
N LYS A 122 -0.66 -17.93 -1.56
CA LYS A 122 -0.68 -18.78 -0.36
C LYS A 122 -0.36 -17.98 0.89
N ARG A 123 0.67 -17.12 0.79
CA ARG A 123 1.05 -16.21 1.87
C ARG A 123 -0.05 -15.18 2.14
N GLU A 124 -0.70 -14.67 1.11
CA GLU A 124 -1.85 -13.76 1.24
C GLU A 124 -2.96 -14.40 2.08
N LYS A 125 -3.36 -15.65 1.79
CA LYS A 125 -4.34 -16.41 2.58
C LYS A 125 -3.91 -16.57 4.05
N GLN A 126 -2.63 -16.88 4.31
CA GLN A 126 -2.10 -17.01 5.66
C GLN A 126 -2.15 -15.68 6.43
N ILE A 127 -1.85 -14.57 5.75
CA ILE A 127 -1.93 -13.23 6.34
C ILE A 127 -3.36 -12.87 6.70
N VAL A 128 -4.32 -13.11 5.80
CA VAL A 128 -5.75 -12.89 6.05
C VAL A 128 -6.20 -13.66 7.29
N GLU A 129 -5.84 -14.93 7.40
CA GLU A 129 -6.16 -15.74 8.58
C GLU A 129 -5.50 -15.21 9.86
N THR A 130 -4.28 -14.72 9.77
CA THR A 130 -3.58 -14.10 10.90
C THR A 130 -4.29 -12.82 11.34
N MET A 131 -4.69 -11.96 10.41
CA MET A 131 -5.43 -10.73 10.71
C MET A 131 -6.80 -11.04 11.34
N ARG A 132 -7.50 -12.05 10.83
CA ARG A 132 -8.75 -12.54 11.41
C ARG A 132 -8.57 -12.99 12.86
N ARG A 133 -7.51 -13.78 13.15
CA ARG A 133 -7.19 -14.22 14.51
C ARG A 133 -6.81 -13.07 15.44
N ASN A 134 -6.13 -12.07 14.92
CA ASN A 134 -5.81 -10.84 15.65
C ASN A 134 -7.03 -9.90 15.81
N ARG A 135 -8.18 -10.27 15.23
CA ARG A 135 -9.43 -9.51 15.32
C ARG A 135 -9.27 -8.07 14.84
N VAL A 136 -8.58 -7.87 13.71
CA VAL A 136 -8.58 -6.53 13.09
C VAL A 136 -10.02 -6.13 12.74
N ASP A 137 -10.33 -4.84 12.87
CA ASP A 137 -11.70 -4.36 12.66
C ASP A 137 -12.07 -4.24 11.17
N GLY A 138 -11.06 -4.26 10.29
CA GLY A 138 -11.22 -4.27 8.84
C GLY A 138 -9.89 -4.40 8.13
N ILE A 139 -9.91 -4.68 6.82
CA ILE A 139 -8.71 -4.94 6.02
C ILE A 139 -8.71 -4.08 4.76
N ILE A 140 -7.55 -3.45 4.48
CA ILE A 140 -7.23 -2.81 3.20
C ILE A 140 -6.21 -3.71 2.49
N VAL A 141 -6.44 -4.01 1.20
CA VAL A 141 -5.58 -4.95 0.49
C VAL A 141 -5.36 -4.55 -0.97
N SER A 142 -4.11 -4.62 -1.43
CA SER A 142 -3.74 -4.73 -2.83
C SER A 142 -3.40 -6.19 -3.10
N VAL A 143 -4.21 -6.88 -3.92
CA VAL A 143 -4.13 -8.35 -4.07
C VAL A 143 -2.87 -8.81 -4.80
N SER A 144 -2.49 -10.06 -4.54
CA SER A 144 -1.38 -10.73 -5.24
C SER A 144 -1.69 -10.92 -6.72
N LYS A 145 -0.69 -10.75 -7.61
CA LYS A 145 -0.84 -10.80 -9.09
C LYS A 145 -1.42 -12.11 -9.63
N SER A 146 -1.20 -13.22 -8.94
CA SER A 146 -1.56 -14.56 -9.41
C SER A 146 -2.80 -15.12 -8.73
N SER A 147 -3.53 -14.33 -7.95
CA SER A 147 -4.70 -14.81 -7.23
C SER A 147 -5.88 -14.98 -8.20
N GLY A 148 -6.32 -16.21 -8.42
CA GLY A 148 -7.56 -16.50 -9.14
C GLY A 148 -8.69 -16.96 -8.23
N ASP A 149 -8.41 -17.14 -6.92
CA ASP A 149 -9.35 -17.56 -5.89
C ASP A 149 -9.31 -16.59 -4.72
N TYR A 150 -10.40 -15.87 -4.51
CA TYR A 150 -10.55 -14.81 -3.51
C TYR A 150 -11.47 -15.19 -2.34
N LYS A 151 -11.84 -16.48 -2.20
CA LYS A 151 -12.73 -17.00 -1.14
C LYS A 151 -12.29 -16.61 0.27
N HIS A 152 -10.98 -16.52 0.50
CA HIS A 152 -10.44 -16.12 1.80
C HIS A 152 -10.79 -14.68 2.21
N PHE A 153 -11.16 -13.81 1.25
CA PHE A 153 -11.72 -12.49 1.55
C PHE A 153 -13.24 -12.55 1.75
N GLU A 154 -13.96 -13.38 0.98
CA GLU A 154 -15.41 -13.57 1.14
C GLU A 154 -15.75 -14.17 2.53
N GLU A 155 -14.92 -15.11 3.00
CA GLU A 155 -15.08 -15.73 4.31
C GLU A 155 -15.00 -14.75 5.49
N LEU A 156 -14.35 -13.58 5.31
CA LEU A 156 -14.25 -12.55 6.35
C LEU A 156 -15.60 -11.91 6.69
N GLU A 157 -16.57 -11.93 5.79
CA GLU A 157 -17.93 -11.45 6.03
C GLU A 157 -18.60 -12.17 7.23
N GLN A 158 -18.35 -13.48 7.36
CA GLN A 158 -18.86 -14.28 8.48
C GLN A 158 -18.34 -13.82 9.85
N PHE A 159 -17.22 -13.09 9.85
CA PHE A 159 -16.58 -12.54 11.04
C PHE A 159 -16.82 -11.04 11.21
N ASN A 160 -17.67 -10.44 10.37
CA ASN A 160 -17.94 -9.00 10.32
C ASN A 160 -16.64 -8.16 10.13
N ILE A 161 -15.68 -8.66 9.34
CA ILE A 161 -14.46 -7.96 8.99
C ILE A 161 -14.60 -7.45 7.55
N PRO A 162 -14.93 -6.17 7.33
CA PRO A 162 -15.03 -5.60 6.00
C PRO A 162 -13.67 -5.53 5.32
N VAL A 163 -13.68 -5.66 3.99
CA VAL A 163 -12.50 -5.58 3.14
C VAL A 163 -12.68 -4.50 2.08
N VAL A 164 -11.67 -3.65 1.91
CA VAL A 164 -11.58 -2.69 0.82
C VAL A 164 -10.30 -2.95 0.03
N PHE A 165 -10.45 -3.08 -1.27
CA PHE A 165 -9.34 -3.28 -2.19
C PHE A 165 -8.82 -1.95 -2.72
N PHE A 166 -7.53 -1.84 -2.98
CA PHE A 166 -6.97 -0.67 -3.66
C PHE A 166 -5.84 -1.08 -4.60
N ASP A 167 -5.52 -0.23 -5.57
CA ASP A 167 -4.55 -0.48 -6.63
C ASP A 167 -4.89 -1.74 -7.44
N ARG A 168 -4.70 -2.93 -6.86
CA ARG A 168 -5.08 -4.22 -7.45
C ARG A 168 -6.32 -4.75 -6.76
N ALA A 169 -7.43 -4.77 -7.48
CA ALA A 169 -8.70 -5.28 -7.00
C ALA A 169 -9.08 -6.58 -7.71
N PRO A 170 -9.74 -7.52 -7.02
CA PRO A 170 -10.24 -8.74 -7.65
C PRO A 170 -11.50 -8.47 -8.46
N GLU A 171 -11.71 -9.24 -9.51
CA GLU A 171 -12.98 -9.32 -10.21
C GLU A 171 -13.92 -10.27 -9.47
N MET A 172 -14.53 -9.80 -8.37
CA MET A 172 -15.51 -10.56 -7.60
C MET A 172 -16.74 -9.72 -7.32
N PRO A 173 -17.94 -10.35 -7.29
CA PRO A 173 -19.20 -9.66 -6.97
C PRO A 173 -19.12 -8.99 -5.59
N GLY A 174 -19.57 -7.73 -5.50
CA GLY A 174 -19.62 -7.02 -4.22
C GLY A 174 -18.27 -6.47 -3.72
N ALA A 175 -17.18 -6.67 -4.45
CA ALA A 175 -15.89 -6.10 -4.08
C ALA A 175 -15.95 -4.57 -4.03
N ILE A 176 -15.56 -4.01 -2.90
CA ILE A 176 -15.41 -2.55 -2.74
C ILE A 176 -13.97 -2.19 -3.03
N SER A 177 -13.75 -1.29 -3.98
CA SER A 177 -12.40 -0.98 -4.44
C SER A 177 -12.17 0.49 -4.79
N VAL A 178 -10.91 0.92 -4.62
CA VAL A 178 -10.37 2.18 -5.09
C VAL A 178 -9.18 1.88 -5.98
N THR A 179 -9.27 2.19 -7.27
CA THR A 179 -8.25 1.87 -8.26
C THR A 179 -7.92 3.09 -9.12
N CYS A 180 -6.89 2.99 -9.95
CA CYS A 180 -6.55 4.01 -10.94
C CYS A 180 -6.62 3.41 -12.34
N SER A 181 -7.39 4.04 -13.24
CA SER A 181 -7.43 3.67 -14.67
C SER A 181 -6.21 4.25 -15.39
N LEU A 182 -5.57 3.42 -16.19
CA LEU A 182 -4.33 3.78 -16.89
C LEU A 182 -4.49 3.76 -18.42
N LYS A 183 -5.64 3.36 -18.91
CA LYS A 183 -5.87 3.24 -20.35
C LYS A 183 -5.75 4.59 -21.06
N ASN A 184 -6.46 5.61 -20.58
CA ASN A 184 -6.47 6.94 -21.19
C ASN A 184 -5.10 7.63 -21.07
N SER A 185 -4.43 7.51 -19.94
CA SER A 185 -3.08 8.04 -19.75
C SER A 185 -2.06 7.35 -20.65
N THR A 186 -2.21 6.04 -20.92
CA THR A 186 -1.37 5.34 -21.90
C THR A 186 -1.59 5.83 -23.31
N VAL A 187 -2.85 6.05 -23.72
CA VAL A 187 -3.17 6.69 -25.02
C VAL A 187 -2.50 8.05 -25.13
N ALA A 188 -2.62 8.88 -24.10
CA ALA A 188 -2.01 10.21 -24.07
C ALA A 188 -0.47 10.16 -24.10
N MET A 189 0.14 9.15 -23.49
CA MET A 189 1.60 8.94 -23.57
C MET A 189 2.06 8.59 -24.98
N VAL A 190 1.33 7.74 -25.70
CA VAL A 190 1.58 7.48 -27.14
C VAL A 190 1.43 8.76 -27.95
N ASP A 191 0.35 9.54 -27.72
CA ASP A 191 0.14 10.84 -28.41
C ASP A 191 1.31 11.80 -28.17
N LEU A 192 1.86 11.83 -26.94
CA LEU A 192 3.01 12.65 -26.59
C LEU A 192 4.25 12.27 -27.42
N PHE A 193 4.56 10.99 -27.54
CA PHE A 193 5.68 10.53 -28.35
C PHE A 193 5.48 10.85 -29.82
N VAL A 194 4.26 10.68 -30.36
CA VAL A 194 3.95 11.02 -31.74
C VAL A 194 4.10 12.52 -32.00
N LYS A 195 3.67 13.39 -31.08
CA LYS A 195 3.87 14.85 -31.18
C LYS A 195 5.36 15.23 -31.19
N LYS A 196 6.22 14.44 -30.56
CA LYS A 196 7.69 14.60 -30.65
C LYS A 196 8.29 14.02 -31.95
N GLY A 197 7.46 13.58 -32.90
CA GLY A 197 7.89 13.00 -34.18
C GLY A 197 8.26 11.52 -34.13
N ILE A 198 8.05 10.86 -32.99
CA ILE A 198 8.38 9.45 -32.78
C ILE A 198 7.25 8.57 -33.31
N LYS A 199 7.56 7.70 -34.25
CA LYS A 199 6.57 6.81 -34.92
C LYS A 199 6.73 5.34 -34.56
N ARG A 200 7.84 4.95 -33.95
CA ARG A 200 8.13 3.57 -33.56
C ARG A 200 8.37 3.52 -32.06
N ILE A 201 7.38 2.99 -31.35
CA ILE A 201 7.32 2.99 -29.88
C ILE A 201 7.34 1.54 -29.40
N GLY A 202 8.31 1.17 -28.58
CA GLY A 202 8.35 -0.10 -27.88
C GLY A 202 7.47 -0.09 -26.63
N PHE A 203 7.04 -1.27 -26.18
CA PHE A 203 6.23 -1.41 -24.98
C PHE A 203 6.73 -2.61 -24.15
N ILE A 204 7.17 -2.35 -22.93
CA ILE A 204 7.57 -3.38 -21.96
C ILE A 204 6.43 -3.52 -20.94
N ASN A 205 5.64 -4.57 -21.07
CA ASN A 205 4.52 -4.85 -20.18
C ASN A 205 4.92 -5.74 -19.01
N GLY A 206 4.10 -5.75 -17.94
CA GLY A 206 4.27 -6.61 -16.80
C GLY A 206 3.86 -8.07 -17.04
N PRO A 207 4.04 -8.94 -16.04
CA PRO A 207 3.68 -10.36 -16.13
C PRO A 207 2.18 -10.58 -15.97
N GLY A 208 1.70 -11.69 -16.54
CA GLY A 208 0.33 -12.17 -16.37
C GLY A 208 -0.73 -11.34 -17.11
N ALA A 209 -1.98 -11.68 -16.87
CA ALA A 209 -3.17 -11.02 -17.44
C ALA A 209 -3.96 -10.32 -16.33
N THR A 210 -3.32 -9.45 -15.56
CA THR A 210 -4.00 -8.62 -14.57
C THR A 210 -4.70 -7.45 -15.25
N SER A 211 -5.70 -6.86 -14.60
CA SER A 211 -6.38 -5.65 -15.11
C SER A 211 -5.39 -4.55 -15.46
N LEU A 212 -4.37 -4.33 -14.63
CA LEU A 212 -3.33 -3.32 -14.86
C LEU A 212 -2.49 -3.60 -16.11
N THR A 213 -2.13 -4.86 -16.39
CA THR A 213 -1.37 -5.22 -17.60
C THR A 213 -2.23 -5.11 -18.85
N GLN A 214 -3.51 -5.43 -18.75
CA GLN A 214 -4.48 -5.33 -19.84
C GLN A 214 -4.77 -3.87 -20.20
N GLU A 215 -5.11 -3.03 -19.23
CA GLU A 215 -5.41 -1.60 -19.46
C GLU A 215 -4.25 -0.86 -20.14
N ARG A 216 -3.01 -1.10 -19.69
CA ARG A 216 -1.82 -0.50 -20.32
C ARG A 216 -1.65 -1.00 -21.76
N ALA A 217 -1.82 -2.31 -22.01
CA ALA A 217 -1.71 -2.88 -23.35
C ALA A 217 -2.83 -2.37 -24.29
N GLU A 218 -4.06 -2.27 -23.81
CA GLU A 218 -5.18 -1.70 -24.56
C GLU A 218 -4.95 -0.23 -24.88
N GLY A 219 -4.54 0.57 -23.89
CA GLY A 219 -4.21 1.97 -24.09
C GLY A 219 -3.08 2.18 -25.09
N TYR A 220 -2.04 1.34 -25.06
CA TYR A 220 -0.96 1.37 -26.03
C TYR A 220 -1.47 1.10 -27.46
N LYS A 221 -2.26 0.04 -27.66
CA LYS A 221 -2.84 -0.30 -28.97
C LYS A 221 -3.78 0.77 -29.49
N GLU A 222 -4.65 1.29 -28.61
CA GLU A 222 -5.57 2.36 -28.95
C GLU A 222 -4.82 3.65 -29.31
N GLY A 223 -3.77 3.99 -28.58
CA GLY A 223 -2.89 5.13 -28.88
C GLY A 223 -2.22 4.99 -30.25
N LEU A 224 -1.70 3.78 -30.59
CA LEU A 224 -1.16 3.52 -31.92
C LEU A 224 -2.21 3.69 -33.01
N LEU A 225 -3.40 3.10 -32.84
CA LEU A 225 -4.50 3.17 -33.80
C LEU A 225 -4.94 4.62 -34.04
N LYS A 226 -5.15 5.39 -32.97
CA LYS A 226 -5.52 6.80 -33.02
C LYS A 226 -4.54 7.64 -33.84
N ASN A 227 -3.25 7.34 -33.73
CA ASN A 227 -2.18 8.01 -34.43
C ASN A 227 -1.85 7.38 -35.79
N LYS A 228 -2.66 6.44 -36.28
CA LYS A 228 -2.44 5.71 -37.54
C LYS A 228 -1.08 5.02 -37.62
N LEU A 229 -0.56 4.58 -36.48
CA LEU A 229 0.66 3.79 -36.41
C LEU A 229 0.33 2.28 -36.47
N LYS A 230 1.23 1.52 -37.10
CA LYS A 230 1.08 0.06 -37.19
C LYS A 230 1.43 -0.60 -35.87
N GLU A 231 0.59 -1.51 -35.37
CA GLU A 231 0.93 -2.42 -34.29
C GLU A 231 1.96 -3.45 -34.80
N GLU A 232 3.16 -3.45 -34.24
CA GLU A 232 4.21 -4.41 -34.53
C GLU A 232 4.39 -5.33 -33.32
N LYS A 233 4.08 -6.61 -33.45
CA LYS A 233 4.14 -7.58 -32.33
C LYS A 233 5.51 -7.64 -31.66
N GLU A 234 6.58 -7.45 -32.41
CA GLU A 234 7.95 -7.44 -31.93
C GLU A 234 8.30 -6.28 -31.01
N LEU A 235 7.51 -5.20 -31.05
CA LEU A 235 7.64 -4.04 -30.16
C LEU A 235 6.97 -4.22 -28.80
N MET A 236 6.15 -5.26 -28.63
CA MET A 236 5.51 -5.60 -27.36
C MET A 236 6.25 -6.75 -26.71
N VAL A 237 6.95 -6.48 -25.64
CA VAL A 237 7.67 -7.45 -24.84
C VAL A 237 7.18 -7.49 -23.42
N GLN A 238 7.50 -8.54 -22.68
CA GLN A 238 7.12 -8.69 -21.26
C GLN A 238 8.35 -8.83 -20.39
N THR A 239 8.25 -8.34 -19.17
CA THR A 239 9.18 -8.53 -18.06
C THR A 239 8.49 -9.24 -16.90
N ASP A 240 9.25 -9.91 -16.04
CA ASP A 240 8.81 -10.44 -14.76
C ASP A 240 8.95 -9.39 -13.62
N LEU A 241 9.27 -8.15 -13.98
CA LEU A 241 9.56 -7.01 -13.11
C LEU A 241 10.86 -7.13 -12.29
N THR A 242 11.68 -8.13 -12.56
CA THR A 242 13.05 -8.17 -12.05
C THR A 242 13.99 -7.38 -12.96
N ALA A 243 15.12 -6.91 -12.43
CA ALA A 243 16.14 -6.24 -13.24
C ALA A 243 16.62 -7.13 -14.39
N ALA A 244 16.86 -8.42 -14.13
CA ALA A 244 17.29 -9.38 -15.16
C ALA A 244 16.21 -9.63 -16.23
N GLY A 245 14.93 -9.72 -15.82
CA GLY A 245 13.81 -9.84 -16.76
C GLY A 245 13.64 -8.59 -17.61
N THR A 246 13.82 -7.42 -17.01
CA THR A 246 13.77 -6.13 -17.72
C THR A 246 14.93 -5.98 -18.71
N GLU A 247 16.16 -6.35 -18.32
CA GLU A 247 17.32 -6.37 -19.23
C GLU A 247 17.09 -7.28 -20.45
N LYS A 248 16.49 -8.47 -20.25
CA LYS A 248 16.09 -9.35 -21.35
C LYS A 248 15.02 -8.72 -22.25
N ALA A 249 14.04 -8.02 -21.66
CA ALA A 249 12.95 -7.40 -22.41
C ALA A 249 13.46 -6.23 -23.26
N ILE A 250 14.21 -5.29 -22.68
CA ILE A 250 14.80 -4.18 -23.45
C ILE A 250 15.81 -4.67 -24.47
N GLY A 251 16.65 -5.68 -24.15
CA GLY A 251 17.60 -6.28 -25.07
C GLY A 251 16.93 -6.84 -26.34
N LYS A 252 15.73 -7.44 -26.23
CA LYS A 252 14.95 -7.86 -27.39
C LYS A 252 14.55 -6.68 -28.29
N LEU A 253 14.16 -5.55 -27.70
CA LEU A 253 13.79 -4.34 -28.45
C LEU A 253 14.99 -3.71 -29.13
N LEU A 254 16.16 -3.69 -28.47
CA LEU A 254 17.41 -3.15 -29.02
C LEU A 254 18.11 -4.07 -30.01
N ALA A 255 17.76 -5.36 -30.06
CA ALA A 255 18.26 -6.30 -31.09
C ALA A 255 17.48 -6.21 -32.42
N LEU A 256 16.40 -5.44 -32.51
CA LEU A 256 15.63 -5.27 -33.73
C LEU A 256 16.44 -4.51 -34.81
N LYS A 257 16.29 -4.90 -36.07
CA LYS A 257 16.95 -4.21 -37.19
C LYS A 257 16.67 -2.71 -37.23
N LYS A 258 15.48 -2.32 -36.81
CA LYS A 258 15.06 -0.92 -36.67
C LYS A 258 14.66 -0.71 -35.20
N LEU A 259 15.42 0.07 -34.49
CA LEU A 259 15.19 0.36 -33.08
C LEU A 259 13.89 1.15 -32.86
N PRO A 260 13.17 0.95 -31.74
CA PRO A 260 12.18 1.90 -31.30
C PRO A 260 12.88 3.19 -30.83
N ALA A 261 12.33 4.35 -31.18
CA ALA A 261 12.85 5.63 -30.69
C ALA A 261 12.25 6.04 -29.34
N ALA A 262 11.20 5.35 -28.90
CA ALA A 262 10.68 5.46 -27.54
C ALA A 262 10.29 4.09 -26.99
N VAL A 263 10.28 3.97 -25.67
CA VAL A 263 9.83 2.75 -24.95
C VAL A 263 8.92 3.19 -23.80
N ILE A 264 7.71 2.63 -23.75
CA ILE A 264 6.83 2.72 -22.60
C ILE A 264 7.11 1.53 -21.70
N ALA A 265 7.55 1.78 -20.48
CA ALA A 265 7.90 0.77 -19.49
C ALA A 265 6.77 0.59 -18.47
N PHE A 266 6.60 -0.62 -17.95
CA PHE A 266 5.51 -1.00 -17.03
C PHE A 266 5.40 -0.13 -15.77
N ASN A 267 6.52 0.32 -15.20
CA ASN A 267 6.61 1.28 -14.11
C ASN A 267 7.99 1.95 -14.12
N ASP A 268 8.21 2.88 -13.21
CA ASP A 268 9.48 3.64 -13.12
C ASP A 268 10.68 2.72 -12.87
N TYR A 269 10.58 1.70 -12.02
CA TYR A 269 11.71 0.77 -11.81
C TYR A 269 12.07 -0.01 -13.08
N VAL A 270 11.07 -0.45 -13.84
CA VAL A 270 11.30 -1.09 -15.15
C VAL A 270 11.92 -0.09 -16.13
N ALA A 271 11.51 1.17 -16.11
CA ALA A 271 12.14 2.22 -16.93
C ALA A 271 13.60 2.44 -16.54
N LEU A 272 13.91 2.51 -15.24
CA LEU A 272 15.28 2.71 -14.73
C LEU A 272 16.21 1.55 -15.15
N ASP A 273 15.75 0.31 -15.02
CA ASP A 273 16.53 -0.86 -15.45
C ASP A 273 16.72 -0.85 -16.97
N ALA A 274 15.69 -0.48 -17.75
CA ALA A 274 15.77 -0.39 -19.21
C ALA A 274 16.72 0.75 -19.66
N ILE A 275 16.67 1.91 -19.00
CA ILE A 275 17.57 3.05 -19.21
C ILE A 275 19.02 2.63 -18.94
N ARG A 276 19.26 1.97 -17.79
CA ARG A 276 20.59 1.48 -17.44
C ARG A 276 21.16 0.54 -18.51
N TYR A 277 20.33 -0.37 -19.02
CA TYR A 277 20.72 -1.28 -20.08
C TYR A 277 20.98 -0.55 -21.41
N ALA A 278 20.10 0.38 -21.82
CA ALA A 278 20.26 1.14 -23.05
C ALA A 278 21.56 1.97 -23.06
N ARG A 279 21.92 2.60 -21.90
CA ARG A 279 23.21 3.29 -21.73
C ARG A 279 24.40 2.35 -21.89
N LYS A 280 24.33 1.13 -21.36
CA LYS A 280 25.36 0.10 -21.49
C LYS A 280 25.56 -0.32 -22.96
N GLU A 281 24.49 -0.32 -23.75
CA GLU A 281 24.53 -0.55 -25.20
C GLU A 281 24.96 0.72 -26.01
N GLY A 282 25.35 1.81 -25.33
CA GLY A 282 25.91 3.03 -25.96
C GLY A 282 24.87 4.05 -26.41
N LEU A 283 23.58 3.89 -26.06
CA LEU A 283 22.52 4.84 -26.43
C LEU A 283 22.48 6.03 -25.48
N GLN A 284 22.31 7.23 -26.04
CA GLN A 284 22.07 8.47 -25.29
C GLN A 284 20.58 8.58 -24.97
N ILE A 285 20.27 8.60 -23.67
CA ILE A 285 18.88 8.72 -23.20
C ILE A 285 18.38 10.14 -23.47
N ASN A 286 17.10 10.24 -23.79
CA ASN A 286 16.41 11.49 -24.19
C ASN A 286 16.96 12.14 -25.48
N LYS A 287 17.77 11.38 -26.23
CA LYS A 287 18.28 11.80 -27.53
C LYS A 287 18.11 10.68 -28.59
N ASP A 288 18.75 9.52 -28.38
CA ASP A 288 18.64 8.37 -29.28
C ASP A 288 17.40 7.54 -28.99
N ILE A 289 17.03 7.44 -27.70
CA ILE A 289 15.86 6.72 -27.22
C ILE A 289 15.20 7.45 -26.05
N PHE A 290 13.89 7.51 -26.04
CA PHE A 290 13.06 8.13 -25.02
C PHE A 290 12.32 7.08 -24.20
N PHE A 291 12.04 7.40 -22.93
CA PHE A 291 11.29 6.52 -22.06
C PHE A 291 10.06 7.23 -21.49
N GLY A 292 8.98 6.47 -21.37
CA GLY A 292 7.81 6.81 -20.57
C GLY A 292 7.50 5.68 -19.60
N SER A 293 6.88 5.99 -18.48
CA SER A 293 6.64 5.03 -17.41
C SER A 293 5.37 5.33 -16.61
N TYR A 294 5.18 4.63 -15.51
CA TYR A 294 4.05 4.80 -14.60
C TYR A 294 4.54 4.77 -13.16
N ALA A 295 3.77 5.36 -12.29
CA ALA A 295 3.88 5.53 -10.85
C ALA A 295 4.40 6.90 -10.41
N ASN A 296 5.13 7.64 -11.24
CA ASN A 296 5.67 8.96 -10.95
C ASN A 296 6.38 9.00 -9.58
N LEU A 297 7.26 8.03 -9.37
CA LEU A 297 7.93 7.85 -8.08
C LEU A 297 8.92 8.99 -7.81
N PRO A 298 9.01 9.48 -6.56
CA PRO A 298 9.97 10.54 -6.19
C PRO A 298 11.41 10.29 -6.62
N ILE A 299 11.83 9.02 -6.74
CA ILE A 299 13.20 8.67 -7.16
C ILE A 299 13.55 9.20 -8.56
N ILE A 300 12.57 9.33 -9.48
CA ILE A 300 12.86 9.79 -10.85
C ILE A 300 13.33 11.25 -10.90
N HIS A 301 12.93 12.08 -9.93
CA HIS A 301 13.35 13.48 -9.86
C HIS A 301 14.82 13.69 -9.48
N TYR A 302 15.52 12.63 -9.05
CA TYR A 302 16.96 12.68 -8.70
C TYR A 302 17.85 12.16 -9.81
N LEU A 303 17.29 11.88 -10.99
CA LEU A 303 18.06 11.33 -12.12
C LEU A 303 18.45 12.42 -13.09
N ASN A 304 19.65 12.28 -13.69
CA ASN A 304 20.11 13.19 -14.75
C ASN A 304 19.31 13.04 -16.05
N ASP A 305 18.89 11.80 -16.37
CA ASP A 305 18.10 11.50 -17.57
C ASP A 305 16.89 10.61 -17.18
N PRO A 306 15.84 11.19 -16.57
CA PRO A 306 14.64 10.44 -16.21
C PRO A 306 13.85 10.02 -17.46
N PRO A 307 12.87 9.12 -17.33
CA PRO A 307 11.80 9.00 -18.32
C PRO A 307 11.20 10.39 -18.58
N ILE A 308 10.96 10.78 -19.84
CA ILE A 308 10.42 12.13 -20.16
C ILE A 308 8.99 12.35 -19.66
N VAL A 309 8.31 11.27 -19.32
CA VAL A 309 6.95 11.27 -18.79
C VAL A 309 6.74 10.06 -17.90
N SER A 310 6.07 10.27 -16.76
CA SER A 310 5.53 9.19 -15.94
C SER A 310 4.06 9.46 -15.64
N VAL A 311 3.27 8.41 -15.47
CA VAL A 311 1.85 8.53 -15.10
C VAL A 311 1.71 8.52 -13.58
N GLU A 312 1.22 9.62 -13.02
CA GLU A 312 0.80 9.67 -11.63
C GLU A 312 -0.44 8.82 -11.41
N GLN A 313 -0.38 7.94 -10.42
CA GLN A 313 -1.46 7.00 -10.08
C GLN A 313 -2.15 7.34 -8.76
N PHE A 314 -1.70 8.37 -8.07
CA PHE A 314 -2.27 8.86 -6.80
C PHE A 314 -2.33 7.80 -5.67
N PRO A 315 -1.22 7.11 -5.35
CA PRO A 315 -1.23 6.05 -4.34
C PRO A 315 -1.68 6.54 -2.96
N PHE A 316 -1.28 7.74 -2.57
CA PHE A 316 -1.71 8.37 -1.31
C PHE A 316 -3.23 8.56 -1.28
N GLU A 317 -3.79 9.16 -2.33
CA GLU A 317 -5.21 9.47 -2.42
C GLU A 317 -6.08 8.21 -2.56
N GLN A 318 -5.62 7.21 -3.34
CA GLN A 318 -6.28 5.90 -3.40
C GLN A 318 -6.40 5.29 -2.00
N ALA A 319 -5.31 5.33 -1.25
CA ALA A 319 -5.22 4.76 0.09
C ALA A 319 -6.06 5.53 1.13
N GLU A 320 -6.08 6.87 1.08
CA GLU A 320 -6.97 7.68 1.92
C GLU A 320 -8.45 7.33 1.66
N LYS A 321 -8.86 7.30 0.39
CA LYS A 321 -10.25 6.96 0.01
C LYS A 321 -10.62 5.54 0.44
N ALA A 322 -9.72 4.57 0.26
CA ALA A 322 -9.94 3.19 0.69
C ALA A 322 -10.11 3.11 2.22
N THR A 323 -9.32 3.86 2.98
CA THR A 323 -9.40 3.90 4.44
C THR A 323 -10.69 4.57 4.91
N ASP A 324 -11.07 5.68 4.30
CA ASP A 324 -12.35 6.37 4.63
C ASP A 324 -13.55 5.43 4.39
N ILE A 325 -13.57 4.68 3.29
CA ILE A 325 -14.62 3.70 3.01
C ILE A 325 -14.61 2.59 4.05
N LEU A 326 -13.42 2.05 4.39
CA LEU A 326 -13.29 0.97 5.38
C LEU A 326 -13.81 1.43 6.75
N LEU A 327 -13.44 2.62 7.20
CA LEU A 327 -13.90 3.20 8.46
C LEU A 327 -15.42 3.42 8.47
N GLN A 328 -16.01 3.81 7.34
CA GLN A 328 -17.46 3.92 7.20
C GLN A 328 -18.13 2.53 7.30
N LEU A 329 -17.56 1.48 6.69
CA LEU A 329 -18.05 0.10 6.81
C LEU A 329 -18.00 -0.41 8.24
N ILE A 330 -16.88 -0.18 8.96
CA ILE A 330 -16.69 -0.57 10.37
C ILE A 330 -17.70 0.12 11.30
N ASN A 331 -18.05 1.39 11.01
CA ASN A 331 -18.94 2.20 11.85
C ASN A 331 -20.40 2.19 11.37
N ARG A 332 -20.74 1.38 10.38
CA ARG A 332 -22.03 1.39 9.71
C ARG A 332 -23.17 1.12 10.69
N LYS A 333 -24.04 2.11 10.83
CA LYS A 333 -25.44 1.89 11.22
C LYS A 333 -26.20 1.57 9.92
N GLU A 334 -27.09 0.58 9.96
CA GLU A 334 -27.87 0.10 8.82
C GLU A 334 -28.34 1.24 7.89
N ASN A 335 -28.26 1.02 6.55
CA ASN A 335 -28.76 1.89 5.47
C ASN A 335 -27.84 2.98 4.85
N THR A 336 -26.52 2.91 4.95
CA THR A 336 -25.68 3.81 4.14
C THR A 336 -25.25 3.12 2.84
N SER A 337 -25.65 3.64 1.68
CA SER A 337 -25.14 3.21 0.36
C SER A 337 -23.72 3.73 0.18
N LEU A 338 -22.72 2.85 0.10
CA LEU A 338 -21.34 3.20 -0.23
C LEU A 338 -21.04 2.86 -1.68
N PRO A 339 -20.18 3.63 -2.36
CA PRO A 339 -19.75 3.29 -3.71
C PRO A 339 -18.98 1.96 -3.69
N GLN A 340 -19.37 1.04 -4.56
CA GLN A 340 -18.65 -0.24 -4.68
C GLN A 340 -17.29 -0.05 -5.37
N LYS A 341 -17.20 0.88 -6.31
CA LYS A 341 -15.98 1.11 -7.10
C LYS A 341 -15.71 2.60 -7.24
N ILE A 342 -14.54 3.03 -6.83
CA ILE A 342 -13.98 4.36 -7.11
C ILE A 342 -12.79 4.17 -8.04
N VAL A 343 -12.80 4.87 -9.18
CA VAL A 343 -11.71 4.82 -10.15
C VAL A 343 -11.17 6.23 -10.32
N LEU A 344 -9.89 6.43 -10.00
CA LEU A 344 -9.15 7.63 -10.31
C LEU A 344 -8.63 7.53 -11.75
N GLU A 345 -8.45 8.64 -12.44
CA GLU A 345 -7.79 8.67 -13.73
C GLU A 345 -6.32 9.02 -13.55
N GLY A 346 -5.42 8.22 -14.14
CA GLY A 346 -3.99 8.50 -14.10
C GLY A 346 -3.64 9.74 -14.93
N GLU A 347 -2.76 10.59 -14.41
CA GLU A 347 -2.34 11.83 -15.04
C GLU A 347 -0.90 11.75 -15.56
N LEU A 348 -0.64 12.33 -16.76
CA LEU A 348 0.72 12.43 -17.28
C LEU A 348 1.48 13.56 -16.57
N VAL A 349 2.60 13.21 -15.98
CA VAL A 349 3.56 14.15 -15.42
C VAL A 349 4.79 14.17 -16.33
N LEU A 350 5.02 15.30 -16.98
CA LEU A 350 6.22 15.53 -17.77
C LEU A 350 7.39 15.79 -16.81
N GLN A 351 8.52 15.14 -17.07
CA GLN A 351 9.75 15.47 -16.37
C GLN A 351 10.42 16.60 -17.17
N GLU A 352 10.58 17.73 -16.52
CA GLU A 352 11.30 18.87 -17.11
C GLU A 352 12.81 18.57 -17.14
N ASP A 353 13.47 19.03 -18.24
CA ASP A 353 14.91 18.96 -18.41
C ASP A 353 15.65 19.84 -17.41
#